data_bee067ab9322c32ef3b0becb59dcf7dc
#
_entry.id   bee067ab9322c32ef3b0becb59dcf7dc
#
_cell.length_a   1.000
_cell.length_b   1.000
_cell.length_c   1.000
_cell.angle_alpha   90.00
_cell.angle_beta   90.00
_cell.angle_gamma   90.00
#
_symmetry.space_group_name_H-M   'P 1'
#
loop_
_entity.id
_entity.type
_entity.pdbx_description
1 polymer ?
#
loop_
_entity_poly.entity_id
_entity_poly.type
_entity_poly.pdbx_seq_one_letter_code
_entity_poly.pdbx_strand_id
1 'polypeptide(L)'
;MAEFSVNGVKNPEQAAMWYKKAADLGSANGASKIADILMDGRGVTRNPKLAMEYYKIAADNGIASASFALGEYYAKIGNREKAVKAYEKAVKGGYKDAEKKLAKLKKKF
;
A
#
# COMPACT_ATOMS: atom_id res chain seq x y z
N MET A 1 14.20 -20.54 0.47
CA MET A 1 13.60 -20.42 0.46
C MET A 1 12.66 -20.34 -0.46
N ALA A 2 12.72 -20.43 -1.41
CA ALA A 2 11.71 -20.39 -2.27
C ALA A 2 10.61 -21.20 -1.81
N GLU A 3 10.97 -22.22 -1.34
CA GLU A 3 10.12 -22.99 -0.72
C GLU A 3 9.40 -22.26 0.19
N PHE A 4 10.02 -21.47 0.91
CA PHE A 4 9.40 -20.65 1.79
C PHE A 4 8.37 -19.88 1.09
N SER A 5 8.67 -19.31 -0.01
CA SER A 5 7.71 -18.45 -0.60
C SER A 5 6.46 -19.25 -0.93
N VAL A 6 6.64 -20.44 -1.30
CA VAL A 6 5.51 -21.24 -1.64
C VAL A 6 4.80 -21.55 -0.38
N ASN A 7 5.52 -21.88 0.62
CA ASN A 7 4.94 -22.23 1.88
C ASN A 7 4.40 -21.01 2.54
N GLY A 8 5.06 -19.93 2.41
CA GLY A 8 4.58 -18.71 2.98
C GLY A 8 3.23 -18.37 2.45
N VAL A 9 3.00 -18.67 1.20
CA VAL A 9 1.73 -18.40 0.61
C VAL A 9 0.67 -19.28 1.21
N LYS A 10 1.04 -20.50 1.52
CA LYS A 10 0.10 -21.42 2.10
C LYS A 10 -0.26 -21.07 3.53
N ASN A 11 0.60 -20.31 4.19
CA ASN A 11 0.36 -19.92 5.56
C ASN A 11 0.33 -18.40 5.64
N PRO A 12 -0.83 -17.81 5.44
CA PRO A 12 -0.93 -16.33 5.41
C PRO A 12 -0.51 -15.65 6.70
N GLU A 13 -0.69 -16.31 7.84
CA GLU A 13 -0.30 -15.70 9.10
C GLU A 13 1.21 -15.58 9.17
N GLN A 14 1.91 -16.59 8.69
CA GLN A 14 3.35 -16.59 8.71
C GLN A 14 3.89 -15.57 7.73
N ALA A 15 3.26 -15.47 6.56
CA ALA A 15 3.64 -14.47 5.58
C ALA A 15 3.51 -13.07 6.16
N ALA A 16 2.42 -12.81 6.87
CA ALA A 16 2.20 -11.52 7.49
C ALA A 16 3.30 -11.19 8.49
N MET A 17 3.73 -12.18 9.26
CA MET A 17 4.78 -11.98 10.24
C MET A 17 6.09 -11.62 9.57
N TRP A 18 6.42 -12.31 8.48
CA TRP A 18 7.66 -12.05 7.77
C TRP A 18 7.68 -10.67 7.14
N TYR A 19 6.58 -10.27 6.51
CA TYR A 19 6.51 -8.95 5.89
C TYR A 19 6.53 -7.84 6.94
N LYS A 20 5.88 -8.06 8.07
CA LYS A 20 5.89 -7.08 9.13
C LYS A 20 7.31 -6.90 9.65
N LYS A 21 8.02 -8.01 9.83
CA LYS A 21 9.38 -7.95 10.31
C LYS A 21 10.26 -7.23 9.29
N ALA A 22 10.08 -7.53 8.01
CA ALA A 22 10.85 -6.87 6.97
C ALA A 22 10.59 -5.36 6.99
N ALA A 23 9.33 -4.97 7.16
CA ALA A 23 8.97 -3.56 7.22
C ALA A 23 9.63 -2.88 8.42
N ASP A 24 9.63 -3.56 9.56
CA ASP A 24 10.22 -3.00 10.78
C ASP A 24 11.74 -2.85 10.64
N LEU A 25 12.34 -3.63 9.74
CA LEU A 25 13.76 -3.52 9.47
C LEU A 25 14.08 -2.55 8.34
N GLY A 26 13.07 -1.85 7.87
CA GLY A 26 13.26 -0.81 6.86
C GLY A 26 12.94 -1.17 5.42
N SER A 27 12.37 -2.34 5.18
CA SER A 27 12.05 -2.74 3.82
C SER A 27 10.77 -2.07 3.33
N ALA A 28 10.90 -1.23 2.31
CA ALA A 28 9.73 -0.58 1.72
C ALA A 28 8.81 -1.60 1.06
N ASN A 29 9.39 -2.63 0.43
CA ASN A 29 8.59 -3.68 -0.18
C ASN A 29 7.85 -4.48 0.89
N GLY A 30 8.50 -4.74 2.02
CA GLY A 30 7.86 -5.42 3.13
C GLY A 30 6.69 -4.61 3.65
N ALA A 31 6.88 -3.29 3.76
CA ALA A 31 5.83 -2.42 4.24
C ALA A 31 4.63 -2.45 3.29
N SER A 32 4.87 -2.41 1.99
CA SER A 32 3.80 -2.46 1.02
C SER A 32 3.03 -3.78 1.11
N LYS A 33 3.75 -4.88 1.26
CA LYS A 33 3.12 -6.19 1.34
C LYS A 33 2.30 -6.38 2.61
N ILE A 34 2.84 -5.97 3.76
CA ILE A 34 2.08 -6.11 5.00
C ILE A 34 0.85 -5.19 4.97
N ALA A 35 0.97 -4.04 4.32
CA ALA A 35 -0.16 -3.15 4.17
C ALA A 35 -1.27 -3.82 3.37
N ASP A 36 -0.92 -4.48 2.26
CA ASP A 36 -1.90 -5.18 1.44
C ASP A 36 -2.60 -6.26 2.26
N ILE A 37 -1.85 -6.98 3.05
CA ILE A 37 -2.39 -8.05 3.87
C ILE A 37 -3.35 -7.50 4.92
N LEU A 38 -2.98 -6.38 5.54
CA LEU A 38 -3.83 -5.76 6.56
C LEU A 38 -5.11 -5.19 5.94
N MET A 39 -5.02 -4.72 4.71
CA MET A 39 -6.21 -4.21 4.05
C MET A 39 -7.20 -5.33 3.74
N ASP A 40 -6.69 -6.49 3.35
CA ASP A 40 -7.51 -7.62 3.00
C ASP A 40 -7.89 -8.50 4.18
N GLY A 41 -7.14 -8.45 5.24
CA GLY A 41 -7.38 -9.31 6.40
C GLY A 41 -6.97 -10.76 6.15
N ARG A 42 -5.90 -10.98 5.39
CA ARG A 42 -5.46 -12.34 5.10
C ARG A 42 -4.48 -12.82 6.16
N GLY A 43 -4.92 -13.74 6.99
CA GLY A 43 -4.07 -14.28 8.05
C GLY A 43 -3.91 -13.38 9.26
N VAL A 44 -4.49 -12.19 9.22
CA VAL A 44 -4.47 -11.26 10.35
C VAL A 44 -5.81 -10.53 10.33
N THR A 45 -6.15 -9.89 11.42
CA THR A 45 -7.37 -9.11 11.49
C THR A 45 -7.22 -7.90 10.56
N ARG A 46 -8.20 -7.66 9.72
CA ARG A 46 -8.18 -6.53 8.82
C ARG A 46 -8.02 -5.25 9.61
N ASN A 47 -7.06 -4.44 9.23
CA ASN A 47 -6.79 -3.19 9.93
C ASN A 47 -6.35 -2.12 8.94
N PRO A 48 -7.31 -1.43 8.30
CA PRO A 48 -6.99 -0.43 7.28
C PRO A 48 -6.14 0.72 7.81
N LYS A 49 -6.38 1.11 9.05
CA LYS A 49 -5.64 2.21 9.64
C LYS A 49 -4.15 1.89 9.73
N LEU A 50 -3.83 0.71 10.21
CA LEU A 50 -2.44 0.30 10.31
C LEU A 50 -1.86 0.08 8.92
N ALA A 51 -2.68 -0.43 7.99
CA ALA A 51 -2.24 -0.62 6.62
C ALA A 51 -1.80 0.72 6.03
N MET A 52 -2.54 1.78 6.33
CA MET A 52 -2.19 3.09 5.81
C MET A 52 -0.84 3.57 6.33
N GLU A 53 -0.51 3.24 7.56
CA GLU A 53 0.77 3.62 8.11
C GLU A 53 1.91 2.94 7.37
N TYR A 54 1.73 1.65 7.07
CA TYR A 54 2.74 0.92 6.31
C TYR A 54 2.82 1.40 4.86
N TYR A 55 1.67 1.73 4.26
CA TYR A 55 1.69 2.27 2.90
C TYR A 55 2.45 3.60 2.87
N LYS A 56 2.31 4.40 3.92
CA LYS A 56 3.03 5.67 3.97
C LYS A 56 4.53 5.43 4.00
N ILE A 57 4.97 4.47 4.79
CA ILE A 57 6.39 4.13 4.85
C ILE A 57 6.88 3.70 3.47
N ALA A 58 6.11 2.83 2.81
CA ALA A 58 6.49 2.34 1.50
C ALA A 58 6.50 3.48 0.47
N ALA A 59 5.49 4.33 0.51
CA ALA A 59 5.40 5.44 -0.42
C ALA A 59 6.53 6.43 -0.23
N ASP A 60 6.90 6.70 1.02
CA ASP A 60 7.99 7.62 1.31
C ASP A 60 9.32 7.08 0.81
N ASN A 61 9.40 5.80 0.60
CA ASN A 61 10.61 5.16 0.08
C ASN A 61 10.50 4.80 -1.40
N GLY A 62 9.57 5.42 -2.09
CA GLY A 62 9.50 5.31 -3.54
C GLY A 62 8.65 4.21 -4.15
N ILE A 63 7.85 3.52 -3.36
CA ILE A 63 6.99 2.48 -3.90
C ILE A 63 5.72 3.14 -4.45
N ALA A 64 5.69 3.32 -5.77
CA ALA A 64 4.58 4.04 -6.41
C ALA A 64 3.23 3.37 -6.21
N SER A 65 3.19 2.05 -6.19
CA SER A 65 1.93 1.35 -5.97
C SER A 65 1.37 1.63 -4.57
N ALA A 66 2.26 1.87 -3.59
CA ALA A 66 1.83 2.22 -2.25
C ALA A 66 1.22 3.61 -2.23
N SER A 67 1.81 4.55 -2.98
CA SER A 67 1.25 5.89 -3.10
C SER A 67 -0.12 5.83 -3.76
N PHE A 68 -0.27 4.96 -4.74
CA PHE A 68 -1.55 4.78 -5.41
C PHE A 68 -2.58 4.23 -4.42
N ALA A 69 -2.20 3.25 -3.60
CA ALA A 69 -3.10 2.68 -2.61
C ALA A 69 -3.54 3.74 -1.61
N LEU A 70 -2.62 4.62 -1.20
CA LEU A 70 -2.97 5.72 -0.31
C LEU A 70 -3.99 6.64 -0.98
N GLY A 71 -3.78 6.96 -2.25
CA GLY A 71 -4.70 7.81 -2.98
C GLY A 71 -6.10 7.22 -3.03
N GLU A 72 -6.18 5.91 -3.28
CA GLU A 72 -7.45 5.21 -3.34
C GLU A 72 -8.17 5.28 -1.99
N TYR A 73 -7.43 5.08 -0.93
CA TYR A 73 -8.02 5.13 0.40
C TYR A 73 -8.52 6.53 0.74
N TYR A 74 -7.68 7.54 0.52
CA TYR A 74 -8.08 8.91 0.83
C TYR A 74 -9.27 9.35 -0.02
N ALA A 75 -9.31 8.94 -1.29
CA ALA A 75 -10.44 9.26 -2.14
C ALA A 75 -11.72 8.63 -1.59
N LYS A 76 -11.59 7.40 -1.12
CA LYS A 76 -12.73 6.68 -0.59
C LYS A 76 -13.31 7.32 0.65
N ILE A 77 -12.47 7.84 1.52
CA ILE A 77 -12.96 8.47 2.75
C ILE A 77 -13.25 9.96 2.56
N GLY A 78 -13.13 10.44 1.34
CA GLY A 78 -13.49 11.82 1.04
C GLY A 78 -12.42 12.86 1.29
N ASN A 79 -11.19 12.43 1.57
CA ASN A 79 -10.09 13.37 1.79
C ASN A 79 -9.41 13.64 0.45
N ARG A 80 -10.01 14.52 -0.31
CA ARG A 80 -9.57 14.82 -1.64
C ARG A 80 -8.16 15.39 -1.73
N GLU A 81 -7.83 16.25 -0.86
CA GLU A 81 -6.53 16.87 -0.81
C GLU A 81 -5.41 15.86 -0.68
N LYS A 82 -5.54 14.96 0.26
CA LYS A 82 -4.53 13.94 0.45
C LYS A 82 -4.54 12.92 -0.69
N ALA A 83 -5.72 12.65 -1.25
CA ALA A 83 -5.83 11.74 -2.38
C ALA A 83 -5.06 12.29 -3.58
N VAL A 84 -5.22 13.58 -3.85
CA VAL A 84 -4.52 14.22 -4.96
C VAL A 84 -3.01 14.12 -4.76
N LYS A 85 -2.53 14.44 -3.58
CA LYS A 85 -1.10 14.38 -3.30
C LYS A 85 -0.55 12.97 -3.46
N ALA A 86 -1.29 11.98 -2.98
CA ALA A 86 -0.84 10.59 -3.08
C ALA A 86 -0.82 10.12 -4.53
N TYR A 87 -1.83 10.48 -5.31
CA TYR A 87 -1.87 10.10 -6.71
C TYR A 87 -0.73 10.81 -7.48
N GLU A 88 -0.46 12.07 -7.15
CA GLU A 88 0.63 12.79 -7.80
C GLU A 88 1.97 12.08 -7.54
N LYS A 89 2.16 11.62 -6.32
CA LYS A 89 3.37 10.93 -5.96
C LYS A 89 3.46 9.61 -6.73
N ALA A 90 2.34 8.92 -6.90
CA ALA A 90 2.32 7.67 -7.66
C ALA A 90 2.64 7.93 -9.12
N VAL A 91 2.13 9.01 -9.70
CA VAL A 91 2.42 9.36 -11.09
C VAL A 91 3.91 9.62 -11.26
N LYS A 92 4.51 10.33 -10.31
CA LYS A 92 5.93 10.62 -10.36
C LYS A 92 6.74 9.35 -10.32
N GLY A 93 6.25 8.34 -9.65
CA GLY A 93 6.92 7.05 -9.56
C GLY A 93 6.66 6.14 -10.75
N GLY A 94 5.91 6.61 -11.72
CA GLY A 94 5.65 5.84 -12.93
C GLY A 94 4.40 4.97 -12.92
N TYR A 95 3.52 5.16 -11.96
CA TYR A 95 2.32 4.34 -11.85
C TYR A 95 1.22 4.94 -12.72
N LYS A 96 1.10 4.44 -13.91
CA LYS A 96 0.18 5.02 -14.90
C LYS A 96 -1.28 5.10 -14.52
N ASP A 97 -1.77 4.13 -13.80
CA ASP A 97 -3.18 4.14 -13.40
C ASP A 97 -3.51 5.35 -12.54
N ALA A 98 -2.52 5.88 -11.86
CA ALA A 98 -2.73 7.03 -11.00
C ALA A 98 -3.07 8.29 -11.81
N GLU A 99 -2.58 8.37 -13.03
CA GLU A 99 -2.87 9.51 -13.88
C GLU A 99 -4.35 9.65 -14.16
N LYS A 100 -5.00 8.54 -14.45
CA LYS A 100 -6.42 8.54 -14.74
C LYS A 100 -7.22 8.91 -13.51
N LYS A 101 -6.83 8.38 -12.37
CA LYS A 101 -7.53 8.68 -11.13
C LYS A 101 -7.36 10.13 -10.75
N LEU A 102 -6.16 10.64 -10.92
CA LEU A 102 -5.87 12.02 -10.59
C LEU A 102 -6.69 12.96 -11.47
N ALA A 103 -6.74 12.68 -12.77
CA ALA A 103 -7.51 13.48 -13.70
C ALA A 103 -8.98 13.51 -13.31
N LYS A 104 -9.50 12.38 -12.89
CA LYS A 104 -10.89 12.30 -12.48
C LYS A 104 -11.16 13.13 -11.24
N LEU A 105 -10.26 13.11 -10.29
CA LEU A 105 -10.42 13.88 -9.08
C LEU A 105 -10.39 15.38 -9.39
N LYS A 106 -9.47 15.79 -10.22
CA LYS A 106 -9.34 17.20 -10.57
C LYS A 106 -10.54 17.71 -11.35
N LYS A 107 -11.15 16.84 -12.14
CA LYS A 107 -12.29 17.25 -12.91
C LYS A 107 -13.50 17.54 -12.08
N LYS A 108 -13.59 16.94 -10.93
CA LYS A 108 -14.75 17.14 -10.07
C LYS A 108 -14.75 18.48 -9.35
N PHE A 109 -13.67 19.17 -9.42
CA PHE A 109 -13.62 20.49 -8.83
C PHE A 109 -13.85 21.58 -9.88
#